data_cda1e76868bb1c0f77222e79d3662473
#
_entry.id   cda1e76868bb1c0f77222e79d3662473
#
_cell.length_a   1.000
_cell.length_b   1.000
_cell.length_c   1.000
_cell.angle_alpha   90.00
_cell.angle_beta   90.00
_cell.angle_gamma   90.00
#
_symmetry.space_group_name_H-M   'P 1'
#
loop_
_entity.id
_entity.type
_entity.pdbx_description
1 polymer ?
#
loop_
_entity_poly.entity_id
_entity_poly.type
_entity_poly.pdbx_seq_one_letter_code
_entity_poly.pdbx_strand_id
1 'polypeptide(L)'
;FDATGVTILAFGFVGDRDFYNSRKPIKSMADMKGLKVRVPKNQVMIDTFKEFGAAPIALPWADTPTALQTGTVQGADNGTSFIKSAKFYEIMPYFTALEHFTYFSPLMASPKLMKKLDADQKKAVIRAGKEANDYQKAVMSKRVGEIRKFLTTEGQGGMKTTEFDRTDFIAAGQRVQDKYATSKGAEFTAFVNAIRAAAN
;
A
#
# COMPACT_ATOMS: atom_id res chain seq x y z
N PHE A 1 8.34 -9.16 -17.61
CA PHE A 1 7.39 -10.30 -17.60
C PHE A 1 7.57 -11.19 -18.82
N ASP A 2 8.02 -10.67 -19.97
CA ASP A 2 8.24 -11.47 -21.18
C ASP A 2 9.18 -12.65 -20.94
N ALA A 3 10.23 -12.46 -20.14
CA ALA A 3 11.18 -13.52 -19.79
C ALA A 3 10.54 -14.66 -18.95
N THR A 4 9.42 -14.43 -18.27
CA THR A 4 8.70 -15.43 -17.47
C THR A 4 7.56 -16.10 -18.23
N GLY A 5 7.16 -15.55 -19.37
CA GLY A 5 6.00 -15.97 -20.15
C GLY A 5 4.64 -15.73 -19.46
N VAL A 6 4.62 -15.00 -18.34
CA VAL A 6 3.38 -14.62 -17.64
C VAL A 6 2.70 -13.48 -18.38
N THR A 7 1.41 -13.61 -18.64
CA THR A 7 0.60 -12.56 -19.27
C THR A 7 -0.09 -11.73 -18.16
N ILE A 8 0.21 -10.43 -18.09
CA ILE A 8 -0.54 -9.51 -17.24
C ILE A 8 -1.83 -9.13 -17.96
N LEU A 9 -2.97 -9.40 -17.32
CA LEU A 9 -4.29 -9.07 -17.83
C LEU A 9 -4.71 -7.67 -17.42
N ALA A 10 -4.40 -7.28 -16.16
CA ALA A 10 -4.74 -5.99 -15.59
C ALA A 10 -3.97 -5.71 -14.29
N PHE A 11 -4.06 -4.46 -13.79
CA PHE A 11 -3.62 -4.06 -12.46
C PHE A 11 -4.81 -3.54 -11.66
N GLY A 12 -5.28 -4.34 -10.71
CA GLY A 12 -6.37 -3.97 -9.81
C GLY A 12 -5.91 -2.96 -8.75
N PHE A 13 -6.73 -1.96 -8.48
CA PHE A 13 -6.52 -1.01 -7.39
C PHE A 13 -7.04 -1.61 -6.07
N VAL A 14 -6.20 -1.69 -5.05
CA VAL A 14 -6.54 -2.24 -3.74
C VAL A 14 -6.75 -1.14 -2.68
N GLY A 15 -6.39 0.08 -3.02
CA GLY A 15 -6.41 1.24 -2.12
C GLY A 15 -5.00 1.71 -1.78
N ASP A 16 -4.94 2.83 -1.08
CA ASP A 16 -3.69 3.35 -0.55
C ASP A 16 -3.37 2.72 0.81
N ARG A 17 -2.10 2.73 1.16
CA ARG A 17 -1.66 2.25 2.46
C ARG A 17 -1.70 3.38 3.46
N ASP A 18 -2.39 3.13 4.56
CA ASP A 18 -2.55 4.04 5.68
C ASP A 18 -1.77 3.56 6.90
N PHE A 19 -1.40 4.49 7.76
CA PHE A 19 -0.66 4.20 8.98
C PHE A 19 -1.59 4.08 10.18
N TYR A 20 -1.30 3.14 11.07
CA TYR A 20 -2.00 2.97 12.32
C TYR A 20 -1.03 2.62 13.46
N ASN A 21 -1.32 3.09 14.67
CA ASN A 21 -0.41 2.90 15.80
C ASN A 21 -1.13 2.90 17.15
N SER A 22 -0.41 2.40 18.19
CA SER A 22 -0.91 2.31 19.57
C SER A 22 -0.49 3.49 20.46
N ARG A 23 0.29 4.45 19.98
CA ARG A 23 0.97 5.41 20.84
C ARG A 23 0.32 6.79 20.86
N LYS A 24 0.17 7.42 19.69
CA LYS A 24 -0.25 8.84 19.60
C LYS A 24 -0.79 9.18 18.21
N PRO A 25 -1.58 10.27 18.12
CA PRO A 25 -1.90 10.85 16.83
C PRO A 25 -0.61 11.27 16.08
N ILE A 26 -0.59 11.11 14.77
CA ILE A 26 0.49 11.62 13.91
C ILE A 26 0.00 12.91 13.26
N LYS A 27 0.58 14.03 13.67
CA LYS A 27 0.29 15.36 13.13
C LYS A 27 1.34 15.85 12.15
N SER A 28 2.55 15.36 12.29
CA SER A 28 3.69 15.70 11.45
C SER A 28 4.68 14.54 11.40
N MET A 29 5.68 14.65 10.51
CA MET A 29 6.74 13.65 10.41
C MET A 29 7.56 13.53 11.73
N ALA A 30 7.66 14.60 12.53
CA ALA A 30 8.32 14.57 13.83
C ALA A 30 7.67 13.56 14.80
N ASP A 31 6.38 13.29 14.67
CA ASP A 31 5.66 12.31 15.48
C ASP A 31 6.03 10.87 15.17
N MET A 32 6.61 10.61 14.01
CA MET A 32 7.10 9.28 13.61
C MET A 32 8.44 8.91 14.27
N LYS A 33 9.16 9.91 14.81
CA LYS A 33 10.53 9.72 15.31
C LYS A 33 10.62 8.59 16.34
N GLY A 34 11.40 7.57 16.00
CA GLY A 34 11.68 6.43 16.87
C GLY A 34 10.54 5.44 17.06
N LEU A 35 9.37 5.64 16.44
CA LEU A 35 8.29 4.64 16.48
C LEU A 35 8.75 3.34 15.83
N LYS A 36 8.61 2.22 16.54
CA LYS A 36 8.85 0.89 16.01
C LYS A 36 7.68 0.52 15.09
N VAL A 37 7.92 0.55 13.79
CA VAL A 37 6.90 0.31 12.77
C VAL A 37 7.15 -1.00 12.07
N ARG A 38 6.17 -1.90 12.08
CA ARG A 38 6.22 -3.10 11.23
C ARG A 38 6.11 -2.71 9.76
N VAL A 39 7.02 -3.22 8.96
CA VAL A 39 6.97 -3.18 7.50
C VAL A 39 7.15 -4.59 6.92
N PRO A 40 6.68 -4.90 5.71
CA PRO A 40 7.05 -6.14 5.03
C PRO A 40 8.55 -6.15 4.70
N LYS A 41 9.09 -7.32 4.35
CA LYS A 41 10.49 -7.46 3.86
C LYS A 41 10.64 -6.82 2.47
N ASN A 42 10.53 -5.51 2.41
CA ASN A 42 10.66 -4.70 1.20
C ASN A 42 11.57 -3.51 1.50
N GLN A 43 12.69 -3.40 0.79
CA GLN A 43 13.70 -2.39 1.07
C GLN A 43 13.19 -0.97 0.82
N VAL A 44 12.35 -0.75 -0.20
CA VAL A 44 11.76 0.58 -0.46
C VAL A 44 10.90 1.02 0.73
N MET A 45 10.08 0.13 1.27
CA MET A 45 9.24 0.44 2.43
C MET A 45 10.06 0.66 3.70
N ILE A 46 11.11 -0.13 3.91
CA ILE A 46 12.05 0.06 5.03
C ILE A 46 12.68 1.45 4.94
N ASP A 47 13.21 1.81 3.76
CA ASP A 47 13.87 3.10 3.56
C ASP A 47 12.89 4.27 3.69
N THR A 48 11.65 4.12 3.22
CA THR A 48 10.61 5.14 3.37
C THR A 48 10.29 5.43 4.84
N PHE A 49 10.09 4.40 5.65
CA PHE A 49 9.81 4.60 7.08
C PHE A 49 11.03 5.10 7.85
N LYS A 50 12.26 4.77 7.43
CA LYS A 50 13.49 5.39 7.96
C LYS A 50 13.54 6.88 7.63
N GLU A 51 13.20 7.25 6.40
CA GLU A 51 13.18 8.64 5.96
C GLU A 51 12.11 9.45 6.71
N PHE A 52 11.01 8.80 7.11
CA PHE A 52 10.00 9.39 8.02
C PHE A 52 10.49 9.50 9.48
N GLY A 53 11.69 9.04 9.78
CA GLY A 53 12.25 9.07 11.14
C GLY A 53 11.81 7.92 12.05
N ALA A 54 11.03 6.98 11.56
CA ALA A 54 10.62 5.80 12.31
C ALA A 54 11.73 4.74 12.41
N ALA A 55 11.53 3.75 13.28
CA ALA A 55 12.36 2.56 13.41
C ALA A 55 11.64 1.36 12.77
N PRO A 56 11.78 1.12 11.45
CA PRO A 56 11.09 0.03 10.78
C PRO A 56 11.65 -1.33 11.17
N ILE A 57 10.74 -2.27 11.43
CA ILE A 57 11.04 -3.68 11.73
C ILE A 57 10.38 -4.55 10.67
N ALA A 58 11.20 -5.26 9.88
CA ALA A 58 10.71 -6.12 8.81
C ALA A 58 10.20 -7.44 9.38
N LEU A 59 8.88 -7.66 9.32
CA LEU A 59 8.22 -8.88 9.79
C LEU A 59 7.26 -9.43 8.73
N PRO A 60 7.14 -10.77 8.62
CA PRO A 60 6.08 -11.41 7.84
C PRO A 60 4.70 -10.93 8.26
N TRP A 61 3.73 -11.01 7.35
CA TRP A 61 2.34 -10.64 7.67
C TRP A 61 1.76 -11.49 8.80
N ALA A 62 2.05 -12.79 8.81
CA ALA A 62 1.55 -13.72 9.83
C ALA A 62 1.97 -13.34 11.27
N ASP A 63 3.12 -12.70 11.43
CA ASP A 63 3.65 -12.31 12.74
C ASP A 63 3.13 -10.94 13.21
N THR A 64 2.51 -10.18 12.29
CA THR A 64 2.10 -8.79 12.54
C THR A 64 1.08 -8.67 13.67
N PRO A 65 0.01 -9.49 13.76
CA PRO A 65 -0.95 -9.38 14.85
C PRO A 65 -0.31 -9.53 16.24
N THR A 66 0.50 -10.57 16.41
CA THR A 66 1.21 -10.82 17.68
C THR A 66 2.18 -9.69 18.02
N ALA A 67 2.95 -9.21 17.04
CA ALA A 67 3.91 -8.14 17.26
C ALA A 67 3.25 -6.81 17.66
N LEU A 68 2.05 -6.51 17.14
CA LEU A 68 1.25 -5.36 17.54
C LEU A 68 0.64 -5.53 18.93
N GLN A 69 0.09 -6.70 19.24
CA GLN A 69 -0.52 -7.00 20.55
C GLN A 69 0.51 -6.96 21.68
N THR A 70 1.70 -7.50 21.47
CA THR A 70 2.77 -7.53 22.47
C THR A 70 3.54 -6.21 22.57
N GLY A 71 3.31 -5.26 21.65
CA GLY A 71 4.04 -4.00 21.60
C GLY A 71 5.50 -4.15 21.09
N THR A 72 5.87 -5.29 20.52
CA THR A 72 7.15 -5.46 19.81
C THR A 72 7.30 -4.43 18.71
N VAL A 73 6.20 -4.13 18.01
CA VAL A 73 6.03 -2.95 17.15
C VAL A 73 4.89 -2.09 17.66
N GLN A 74 4.98 -0.79 17.46
CA GLN A 74 4.03 0.20 17.97
C GLN A 74 3.02 0.66 16.91
N GLY A 75 3.27 0.30 15.67
CA GLY A 75 2.41 0.60 14.55
C GLY A 75 2.78 -0.21 13.33
N ALA A 76 1.95 -0.09 12.31
CA ALA A 76 2.15 -0.70 11.01
C ALA A 76 1.40 0.09 9.94
N ASP A 77 1.61 -0.27 8.69
CA ASP A 77 0.89 0.28 7.55
C ASP A 77 0.21 -0.81 6.74
N ASN A 78 -0.97 -0.52 6.23
CA ASN A 78 -1.64 -1.37 5.23
C ASN A 78 -2.82 -0.65 4.58
N GLY A 79 -3.38 -1.25 3.52
CA GLY A 79 -4.67 -0.82 2.99
C GLY A 79 -5.79 -0.98 4.02
N THR A 80 -6.76 -0.06 4.02
CA THR A 80 -7.86 -0.02 4.99
C THR A 80 -8.64 -1.33 5.08
N SER A 81 -8.81 -2.04 3.95
CA SER A 81 -9.48 -3.34 3.91
C SER A 81 -8.79 -4.38 4.79
N PHE A 82 -7.46 -4.38 4.83
CA PHE A 82 -6.67 -5.29 5.66
C PHE A 82 -6.73 -4.89 7.14
N ILE A 83 -6.71 -3.59 7.44
CA ILE A 83 -6.86 -3.08 8.81
C ILE A 83 -8.20 -3.55 9.39
N LYS A 84 -9.29 -3.43 8.61
CA LYS A 84 -10.61 -3.88 9.00
C LYS A 84 -10.71 -5.38 9.14
N SER A 85 -10.25 -6.16 8.14
CA SER A 85 -10.38 -7.62 8.13
C SER A 85 -9.56 -8.29 9.23
N ALA A 86 -8.39 -7.75 9.56
CA ALA A 86 -7.55 -8.21 10.67
C ALA A 86 -7.96 -7.63 12.04
N LYS A 87 -9.02 -6.82 12.07
CA LYS A 87 -9.54 -6.16 13.29
C LYS A 87 -8.50 -5.34 14.05
N PHE A 88 -7.53 -4.76 13.36
CA PHE A 88 -6.48 -3.98 14.04
C PHE A 88 -7.02 -2.73 14.74
N TYR A 89 -8.21 -2.26 14.38
CA TYR A 89 -8.89 -1.19 15.08
C TYR A 89 -9.20 -1.52 16.55
N GLU A 90 -9.26 -2.80 16.93
CA GLU A 90 -9.50 -3.22 18.32
C GLU A 90 -8.27 -3.01 19.21
N ILE A 91 -7.05 -2.95 18.63
CA ILE A 91 -5.79 -2.86 19.38
C ILE A 91 -4.95 -1.62 19.02
N MET A 92 -5.28 -0.95 17.92
CA MET A 92 -4.57 0.24 17.42
C MET A 92 -5.51 1.45 17.44
N PRO A 93 -5.45 2.30 18.49
CA PRO A 93 -6.43 3.38 18.66
C PRO A 93 -6.22 4.58 17.73
N TYR A 94 -5.09 4.69 17.01
CA TYR A 94 -4.79 5.84 16.15
C TYR A 94 -4.64 5.43 14.68
N PHE A 95 -5.33 6.18 13.82
CA PHE A 95 -5.32 6.01 12.38
C PHE A 95 -4.87 7.31 11.70
N THR A 96 -4.00 7.19 10.69
CA THR A 96 -3.54 8.31 9.87
C THR A 96 -3.69 7.92 8.41
N ALA A 97 -4.50 8.65 7.66
CA ALA A 97 -4.68 8.47 6.21
C ALA A 97 -3.43 8.95 5.46
N LEU A 98 -2.32 8.28 5.68
CA LEU A 98 -0.99 8.69 5.20
C LEU A 98 -0.86 8.56 3.68
N GLU A 99 -1.48 7.53 3.08
CA GLU A 99 -1.54 7.29 1.61
C GLU A 99 -0.16 7.34 0.94
N HIS A 100 0.85 6.84 1.64
CA HIS A 100 2.25 6.92 1.22
C HIS A 100 2.66 5.89 0.16
N PHE A 101 1.83 4.87 -0.05
CA PHE A 101 1.94 3.90 -1.14
C PHE A 101 0.57 3.56 -1.69
N THR A 102 0.44 3.55 -3.01
CA THR A 102 -0.72 2.98 -3.69
C THR A 102 -0.51 1.47 -3.87
N TYR A 103 -1.50 0.69 -3.51
CA TYR A 103 -1.42 -0.77 -3.58
C TYR A 103 -2.15 -1.29 -4.82
N PHE A 104 -1.37 -1.82 -5.75
CA PHE A 104 -1.87 -2.50 -6.94
C PHE A 104 -1.70 -4.01 -6.81
N SER A 105 -2.69 -4.77 -7.30
CA SER A 105 -2.63 -6.22 -7.41
C SER A 105 -2.70 -6.62 -8.90
N PRO A 106 -1.66 -7.25 -9.46
CA PRO A 106 -1.71 -7.70 -10.84
C PRO A 106 -2.62 -8.92 -10.99
N LEU A 107 -3.53 -8.88 -11.96
CA LEU A 107 -4.26 -10.04 -12.44
C LEU A 107 -3.44 -10.69 -13.55
N MET A 108 -3.05 -11.94 -13.35
CA MET A 108 -2.11 -12.62 -14.25
C MET A 108 -2.65 -13.96 -14.74
N ALA A 109 -2.37 -14.27 -16.01
CA ALA A 109 -2.59 -15.59 -16.58
C ALA A 109 -1.26 -16.34 -16.69
N SER A 110 -1.25 -17.61 -16.28
CA SER A 110 -0.06 -18.45 -16.34
C SER A 110 0.28 -18.81 -17.79
N PRO A 111 1.58 -19.01 -18.12
CA PRO A 111 1.97 -19.49 -19.44
C PRO A 111 1.31 -20.82 -19.81
N LYS A 112 1.11 -21.70 -18.83
CA LYS A 112 0.45 -23.00 -19.02
C LYS A 112 -1.01 -22.84 -19.45
N LEU A 113 -1.74 -21.87 -18.89
CA LEU A 113 -3.09 -21.56 -19.33
C LEU A 113 -3.07 -20.99 -20.75
N MET A 114 -2.27 -19.96 -20.99
CA MET A 114 -2.25 -19.25 -22.27
C MET A 114 -1.84 -20.14 -23.45
N LYS A 115 -0.98 -21.14 -23.24
CA LYS A 115 -0.61 -22.13 -24.28
C LYS A 115 -1.75 -23.08 -24.68
N LYS A 116 -2.74 -23.30 -23.81
CA LYS A 116 -3.88 -24.18 -24.09
C LYS A 116 -5.01 -23.50 -24.85
N LEU A 117 -5.00 -22.17 -24.91
CA LEU A 117 -6.05 -21.35 -25.51
C LEU A 117 -5.72 -21.10 -26.98
N ASP A 118 -6.75 -21.16 -27.83
CA ASP A 118 -6.68 -20.63 -29.20
C ASP A 118 -6.66 -19.10 -29.23
N ALA A 119 -6.58 -18.51 -30.41
CA ALA A 119 -6.46 -17.06 -30.59
C ALA A 119 -7.67 -16.28 -30.05
N ASP A 120 -8.88 -16.80 -30.25
CA ASP A 120 -10.10 -16.10 -29.84
C ASP A 120 -10.35 -16.26 -28.34
N GLN A 121 -10.04 -17.41 -27.77
CA GLN A 121 -10.04 -17.63 -26.33
C GLN A 121 -9.04 -16.72 -25.61
N LYS A 122 -7.82 -16.53 -26.15
CA LYS A 122 -6.84 -15.59 -25.62
C LYS A 122 -7.37 -14.16 -25.58
N LYS A 123 -7.97 -13.70 -26.70
CA LYS A 123 -8.62 -12.37 -26.76
C LYS A 123 -9.73 -12.25 -25.73
N ALA A 124 -10.56 -13.28 -25.58
CA ALA A 124 -11.64 -13.30 -24.60
C ALA A 124 -11.13 -13.19 -23.17
N VAL A 125 -10.08 -13.93 -22.80
CA VAL A 125 -9.46 -13.87 -21.47
C VAL A 125 -8.87 -12.48 -21.18
N ILE A 126 -8.17 -11.88 -22.15
CA ILE A 126 -7.60 -10.54 -22.00
C ILE A 126 -8.71 -9.51 -21.82
N ARG A 127 -9.77 -9.56 -22.63
CA ARG A 127 -10.93 -8.67 -22.50
C ARG A 127 -11.61 -8.82 -21.15
N ALA A 128 -11.93 -10.05 -20.74
CA ALA A 128 -12.55 -10.33 -19.45
C ALA A 128 -11.70 -9.84 -18.27
N GLY A 129 -10.37 -10.00 -18.35
CA GLY A 129 -9.45 -9.47 -17.34
C GLY A 129 -9.52 -7.95 -17.22
N LYS A 130 -9.61 -7.23 -18.34
CA LYS A 130 -9.77 -5.77 -18.35
C LYS A 130 -11.13 -5.35 -17.77
N GLU A 131 -12.22 -5.96 -18.22
CA GLU A 131 -13.58 -5.66 -17.74
C GLU A 131 -13.71 -5.91 -16.24
N ALA A 132 -13.17 -7.04 -15.74
CA ALA A 132 -13.14 -7.37 -14.32
C ALA A 132 -12.34 -6.34 -13.51
N ASN A 133 -11.23 -5.84 -14.07
CA ASN A 133 -10.43 -4.80 -13.43
C ASN A 133 -11.15 -3.46 -13.34
N ASP A 134 -11.83 -3.04 -14.41
CA ASP A 134 -12.57 -1.78 -14.43
C ASP A 134 -13.71 -1.81 -13.39
N TYR A 135 -14.41 -2.94 -13.29
CA TYR A 135 -15.40 -3.17 -12.23
C TYR A 135 -14.79 -3.14 -10.83
N GLN A 136 -13.68 -3.87 -10.63
CA GLN A 136 -12.97 -3.95 -9.35
C GLN A 136 -12.50 -2.56 -8.89
N LYS A 137 -11.93 -1.75 -9.79
CA LYS A 137 -11.47 -0.39 -9.51
C LYS A 137 -12.63 0.50 -9.03
N ALA A 138 -13.78 0.46 -9.72
CA ALA A 138 -14.97 1.24 -9.34
C ALA A 138 -15.49 0.83 -7.94
N VAL A 139 -15.59 -0.48 -7.68
CA VAL A 139 -16.03 -1.02 -6.38
C VAL A 139 -15.06 -0.65 -5.27
N MET A 140 -13.75 -0.80 -5.49
CA MET A 140 -12.75 -0.54 -4.46
C MET A 140 -12.61 0.93 -4.13
N SER A 141 -12.69 1.83 -5.11
CA SER A 141 -12.65 3.28 -4.86
C SER A 141 -13.77 3.72 -3.89
N LYS A 142 -14.98 3.19 -4.06
CA LYS A 142 -16.10 3.43 -3.13
C LYS A 142 -15.84 2.79 -1.76
N ARG A 143 -15.43 1.52 -1.77
CA ARG A 143 -15.27 0.70 -0.56
C ARG A 143 -14.17 1.22 0.38
N VAL A 144 -13.09 1.77 -0.15
CA VAL A 144 -12.02 2.38 0.67
C VAL A 144 -12.57 3.51 1.54
N GLY A 145 -13.39 4.42 0.98
CA GLY A 145 -14.02 5.49 1.75
C GLY A 145 -14.98 4.98 2.83
N GLU A 146 -15.81 3.99 2.49
CA GLU A 146 -16.75 3.37 3.44
C GLU A 146 -16.00 2.69 4.60
N ILE A 147 -14.88 2.02 4.32
CA ILE A 147 -14.07 1.36 5.34
C ILE A 147 -13.35 2.40 6.21
N ARG A 148 -12.78 3.46 5.64
CA ARG A 148 -12.19 4.54 6.45
C ARG A 148 -13.21 5.14 7.41
N LYS A 149 -14.42 5.40 6.93
CA LYS A 149 -15.53 5.86 7.78
C LYS A 149 -15.82 4.87 8.90
N PHE A 150 -15.93 3.57 8.60
CA PHE A 150 -16.10 2.53 9.62
C PHE A 150 -14.98 2.57 10.66
N LEU A 151 -13.71 2.62 10.24
CA LEU A 151 -12.55 2.58 11.14
C LEU A 151 -12.52 3.77 12.10
N THR A 152 -13.01 4.94 11.70
CA THR A 152 -12.93 6.19 12.46
C THR A 152 -14.23 6.60 13.15
N THR A 153 -15.34 5.85 12.91
CA THR A 153 -16.63 6.13 13.56
C THR A 153 -16.68 5.51 14.94
N GLU A 154 -17.06 6.32 15.97
CA GLU A 154 -17.31 5.84 17.31
C GLU A 154 -18.43 4.79 17.33
N GLY A 155 -18.30 3.77 18.14
CA GLY A 155 -19.24 2.63 18.19
C GLY A 155 -19.05 1.60 17.04
N GLN A 156 -18.08 1.83 16.15
CA GLN A 156 -17.66 0.87 15.11
C GLN A 156 -16.16 0.56 15.29
N GLY A 157 -15.29 1.05 14.38
CA GLY A 157 -13.85 0.92 14.53
C GLY A 157 -13.26 1.83 15.60
N GLY A 158 -13.83 3.01 15.79
CA GLY A 158 -13.50 3.95 16.87
C GLY A 158 -12.07 4.49 16.89
N MET A 159 -11.30 4.29 15.82
CA MET A 159 -9.92 4.77 15.76
C MET A 159 -9.89 6.29 15.68
N LYS A 160 -9.06 6.89 16.51
CA LYS A 160 -8.86 8.33 16.53
C LYS A 160 -8.04 8.78 15.33
N THR A 161 -8.54 9.75 14.60
CA THR A 161 -7.84 10.40 13.50
C THR A 161 -7.59 11.87 13.83
N THR A 162 -6.62 12.47 13.17
CA THR A 162 -6.30 13.90 13.29
C THR A 162 -5.87 14.43 11.93
N GLU A 163 -6.09 15.71 11.71
CA GLU A 163 -5.47 16.41 10.60
C GLU A 163 -3.95 16.42 10.76
N PHE A 164 -3.23 16.26 9.68
CA PHE A 164 -1.77 16.22 9.67
C PHE A 164 -1.22 16.87 8.40
N ASP A 165 -0.02 17.45 8.54
CA ASP A 165 0.72 18.02 7.41
C ASP A 165 1.43 16.91 6.64
N ARG A 166 1.10 16.78 5.35
CA ARG A 166 1.69 15.79 4.43
C ARG A 166 2.97 16.27 3.76
N THR A 167 3.29 17.55 3.82
CA THR A 167 4.36 18.18 3.04
C THR A 167 5.69 17.46 3.23
N ASP A 168 6.12 17.28 4.48
CA ASP A 168 7.39 16.61 4.78
C ASP A 168 7.37 15.13 4.40
N PHE A 169 6.24 14.43 4.54
CA PHE A 169 6.09 13.04 4.13
C PHE A 169 6.21 12.87 2.62
N ILE A 170 5.61 13.78 1.85
CA ILE A 170 5.71 13.77 0.39
C ILE A 170 7.17 14.00 -0.03
N ALA A 171 7.83 15.02 0.54
CA ALA A 171 9.23 15.32 0.25
C ALA A 171 10.15 14.14 0.61
N ALA A 172 9.92 13.49 1.75
CA ALA A 172 10.66 12.30 2.17
C ALA A 172 10.44 11.12 1.20
N GLY A 173 9.20 10.87 0.79
CA GLY A 173 8.87 9.86 -0.21
C GLY A 173 9.56 10.12 -1.55
N GLN A 174 9.60 11.36 -2.01
CA GLN A 174 10.30 11.76 -3.23
C GLN A 174 11.80 11.48 -3.16
N ARG A 175 12.47 11.79 -2.04
CA ARG A 175 13.90 11.46 -1.86
C ARG A 175 14.17 9.95 -1.98
N VAL A 176 13.28 9.11 -1.42
CA VAL A 176 13.41 7.65 -1.57
C VAL A 176 13.21 7.24 -3.02
N GLN A 177 12.20 7.78 -3.71
CA GLN A 177 11.96 7.51 -5.13
C GLN A 177 13.19 7.89 -5.97
N ASP A 178 13.79 9.07 -5.75
CA ASP A 178 14.96 9.54 -6.48
C ASP A 178 16.18 8.62 -6.25
N LYS A 179 16.42 8.21 -5.01
CA LYS A 179 17.45 7.23 -4.67
C LYS A 179 17.31 5.95 -5.49
N TYR A 180 16.10 5.40 -5.57
CA TYR A 180 15.85 4.17 -6.32
C TYR A 180 15.85 4.40 -7.84
N ALA A 181 15.32 5.51 -8.32
CA ALA A 181 15.35 5.88 -9.72
C ALA A 181 16.80 5.93 -10.22
N THR A 182 17.66 6.67 -9.52
CA THR A 182 19.09 6.79 -9.84
C THR A 182 19.79 5.45 -9.81
N SER A 183 19.54 4.62 -8.78
CA SER A 183 20.20 3.32 -8.63
C SER A 183 19.81 2.29 -9.69
N LYS A 184 18.66 2.44 -10.33
CA LYS A 184 18.15 1.55 -11.40
C LYS A 184 18.50 2.03 -12.81
N GLY A 185 19.08 3.22 -12.95
CA GLY A 185 19.54 3.77 -14.21
C GLY A 185 18.54 4.69 -14.92
N ALA A 186 18.96 5.19 -16.08
CA ALA A 186 18.26 6.28 -16.78
C ALA A 186 16.83 5.91 -17.24
N GLU A 187 16.62 4.70 -17.72
CA GLU A 187 15.30 4.22 -18.17
C GLU A 187 14.29 4.22 -17.01
N PHE A 188 14.68 3.70 -15.85
CA PHE A 188 13.82 3.69 -14.68
C PHE A 188 13.57 5.10 -14.13
N THR A 189 14.58 5.98 -14.20
CA THR A 189 14.44 7.40 -13.85
C THR A 189 13.41 8.08 -14.76
N ALA A 190 13.48 7.85 -16.07
CA ALA A 190 12.50 8.39 -17.02
C ALA A 190 11.08 7.89 -16.73
N PHE A 191 10.94 6.61 -16.39
CA PHE A 191 9.65 6.03 -15.98
C PHE A 191 9.08 6.70 -14.73
N VAL A 192 9.88 6.89 -13.69
CA VAL A 192 9.44 7.58 -12.45
C VAL A 192 9.01 9.02 -12.75
N ASN A 193 9.76 9.73 -13.59
CA ASN A 193 9.43 11.11 -13.99
C ASN A 193 8.13 11.17 -14.81
N ALA A 194 7.88 10.19 -15.67
CA ALA A 194 6.62 10.12 -16.44
C ALA A 194 5.41 9.89 -15.51
N ILE A 195 5.55 9.04 -14.47
CA ILE A 195 4.49 8.85 -13.47
C ILE A 195 4.21 10.16 -12.72
N ARG A 196 5.25 10.86 -12.28
CA ARG A 196 5.10 12.16 -11.57
C ARG A 196 4.42 13.21 -12.45
N ALA A 197 4.78 13.28 -13.71
CA ALA A 197 4.15 14.22 -14.66
C ALA A 197 2.67 13.90 -14.90
N ALA A 198 2.27 12.65 -14.86
CA ALA A 198 0.87 12.21 -15.01
C ALA A 198 0.02 12.42 -13.74
N ALA A 199 0.65 12.66 -12.59
CA ALA A 199 -0.03 12.86 -11.30
C ALA A 199 -0.31 14.34 -10.98
N ASN A 200 0.27 15.28 -11.76
CA ASN A 200 0.04 16.72 -11.70
C ASN A 200 -0.98 17.15 -12.75
#